data_c486d5604b177acdd3dae390b717b24c
#
_entry.id   c486d5604b177acdd3dae390b717b24c
#
_cell.length_a   1.000
_cell.length_b   1.000
_cell.length_c   1.000
_cell.angle_alpha   90.00
_cell.angle_beta   90.00
_cell.angle_gamma   90.00
#
_symmetry.space_group_name_H-M   'P 1'
#
loop_
_entity.id
_entity.type
_entity.pdbx_description
1 polymer ?
#
loop_
_entity_poly.entity_id
_entity_poly.type
_entity_poly.pdbx_seq_one_letter_code
_entity_poly.pdbx_strand_id
1 'polypeptide(L)'
;MGKRIIGPHEDLTRRIIAAALAVHNRLGPGHKEEVYQHGMEVQSLHDGLAFAAQKMFEVFDNGVLVGYYIPDFVYEEEVITEIKAFAALPQRYLGQVITYLNHTGLKVGLLINFGARRLQVRRVFPSRQAAKYPVQYTWLFIPDWLRVERAAHPPSGPRGCA
;
A
#
# COMPACT_ATOMS: atom_id res chain seq x y z
N MET A 1 -13.03 26.67 9.07
CA MET A 1 -12.45 25.82 8.00
C MET A 1 -11.28 25.07 8.58
N GLY A 2 -11.42 23.77 8.76
CA GLY A 2 -10.33 22.92 9.23
C GLY A 2 -9.20 22.94 8.20
N LYS A 3 -7.98 23.14 8.65
CA LYS A 3 -6.77 23.08 7.81
C LYS A 3 -6.68 21.65 7.26
N ARG A 4 -6.82 21.49 5.94
CA ARG A 4 -6.67 20.18 5.28
C ARG A 4 -5.24 19.70 5.50
N ILE A 5 -5.08 18.58 6.18
CA ILE A 5 -3.78 17.96 6.36
C ILE A 5 -3.41 17.33 5.02
N ILE A 6 -2.40 17.89 4.36
CA ILE A 6 -1.85 17.35 3.13
C ILE A 6 -0.89 16.22 3.51
N GLY A 7 -1.21 15.01 3.09
CA GLY A 7 -0.37 13.83 3.31
C GLY A 7 0.78 13.72 2.30
N PRO A 8 1.73 12.80 2.52
CA PRO A 8 2.80 12.54 1.55
C PRO A 8 2.20 12.08 0.22
N HIS A 9 2.79 12.55 -0.89
CA HIS A 9 2.42 12.22 -2.27
C HIS A 9 0.93 12.42 -2.60
N GLU A 10 0.31 13.47 -2.05
CA GLU A 10 -1.13 13.74 -2.20
C GLU A 10 -1.54 13.86 -3.67
N ASP A 11 -0.75 14.53 -4.49
CA ASP A 11 -1.05 14.72 -5.91
C ASP A 11 -1.02 13.40 -6.67
N LEU A 12 0.02 12.60 -6.46
CA LEU A 12 0.16 11.28 -7.09
C LEU A 12 -0.97 10.35 -6.67
N THR A 13 -1.29 10.29 -5.37
CA THR A 13 -2.40 9.45 -4.89
C THR A 13 -3.75 9.87 -5.46
N ARG A 14 -3.98 11.16 -5.67
CA ARG A 14 -5.21 11.65 -6.36
C ARG A 14 -5.29 11.16 -7.80
N ARG A 15 -4.19 11.21 -8.54
CA ARG A 15 -4.12 10.74 -9.93
C ARG A 15 -4.38 9.23 -10.01
N ILE A 16 -3.82 8.45 -9.09
CA ILE A 16 -4.07 7.01 -9.02
C ILE A 16 -5.54 6.72 -8.69
N ILE A 17 -6.13 7.43 -7.73
CA ILE A 17 -7.53 7.28 -7.37
C ILE A 17 -8.45 7.67 -8.53
N ALA A 18 -8.12 8.73 -9.27
CA ALA A 18 -8.87 9.14 -10.46
C ALA A 18 -8.83 8.04 -11.54
N ALA A 19 -7.68 7.42 -11.77
CA ALA A 19 -7.56 6.26 -12.67
C ALA A 19 -8.43 5.09 -12.21
N ALA A 20 -8.41 4.78 -10.92
CA ALA A 20 -9.24 3.72 -10.34
C ALA A 20 -10.75 4.00 -10.48
N LEU A 21 -11.18 5.24 -10.28
CA LEU A 21 -12.57 5.65 -10.50
C LEU A 21 -12.98 5.47 -11.96
N ALA A 22 -12.12 5.83 -12.91
CA ALA A 22 -12.38 5.65 -14.34
C ALA A 22 -12.55 4.16 -14.68
N VAL A 23 -11.69 3.30 -14.16
CA VAL A 23 -11.79 1.84 -14.34
C VAL A 23 -13.08 1.29 -13.73
N HIS A 24 -13.37 1.66 -12.48
CA HIS A 24 -14.57 1.18 -11.78
C HIS A 24 -15.87 1.64 -12.47
N ASN A 25 -15.90 2.88 -12.95
CA ASN A 25 -17.06 3.41 -13.67
C ASN A 25 -17.33 2.67 -15.00
N ARG A 26 -16.27 2.22 -15.69
CA ARG A 26 -16.42 1.48 -16.94
C ARG A 26 -16.74 0.01 -16.73
N LEU A 27 -16.07 -0.65 -15.77
CA LEU A 27 -16.18 -2.09 -15.59
C LEU A 27 -17.29 -2.49 -14.61
N GLY A 28 -17.54 -1.66 -13.60
CA GLY A 28 -18.45 -1.99 -12.51
C GLY A 28 -17.89 -3.07 -11.57
N PRO A 29 -18.64 -3.41 -10.50
CA PRO A 29 -18.28 -4.52 -9.60
C PRO A 29 -18.54 -5.90 -10.24
N GLY A 30 -18.00 -6.96 -9.64
CA GLY A 30 -18.31 -8.34 -9.99
C GLY A 30 -17.27 -9.06 -10.84
N HIS A 31 -16.22 -8.39 -11.27
CA HIS A 31 -15.10 -9.02 -11.95
C HIS A 31 -14.08 -9.59 -10.95
N LYS A 32 -13.22 -10.49 -11.45
CA LYS A 32 -12.06 -10.97 -10.72
C LYS A 32 -11.03 -9.84 -10.55
N GLU A 33 -10.22 -9.92 -9.51
CA GLU A 33 -9.17 -8.95 -9.19
C GLU A 33 -8.23 -8.69 -10.37
N GLU A 34 -7.84 -9.75 -11.10
CA GLU A 34 -7.00 -9.68 -12.30
C GLU A 34 -7.56 -8.75 -13.39
N VAL A 35 -8.88 -8.71 -13.58
CA VAL A 35 -9.52 -7.83 -14.57
C VAL A 35 -9.32 -6.36 -14.20
N TYR A 36 -9.46 -6.03 -12.93
CA TYR A 36 -9.21 -4.68 -12.45
C TYR A 36 -7.73 -4.30 -12.49
N GLN A 37 -6.85 -5.25 -12.22
CA GLN A 37 -5.41 -5.05 -12.35
C GLN A 37 -5.03 -4.66 -13.78
N HIS A 38 -5.46 -5.42 -14.77
CA HIS A 38 -5.23 -5.08 -16.18
C HIS A 38 -5.91 -3.76 -16.57
N GLY A 39 -7.12 -3.50 -16.08
CA GLY A 39 -7.79 -2.21 -16.27
C GLY A 39 -7.00 -1.03 -15.74
N MET A 40 -6.37 -1.18 -14.56
CA MET A 40 -5.50 -0.17 -13.99
C MET A 40 -4.21 0.02 -14.79
N GLU A 41 -3.61 -1.03 -15.32
CA GLU A 41 -2.44 -0.93 -16.20
C GLU A 41 -2.78 -0.11 -17.45
N VAL A 42 -3.87 -0.44 -18.13
CA VAL A 42 -4.34 0.28 -19.33
C VAL A 42 -4.63 1.75 -19.02
N GLN A 43 -5.37 2.01 -17.94
CA GLN A 43 -5.71 3.38 -17.55
C GLN A 43 -4.47 4.19 -17.14
N SER A 44 -3.55 3.58 -16.41
CA SER A 44 -2.32 4.25 -15.98
C SER A 44 -1.44 4.63 -17.17
N LEU A 45 -1.32 3.77 -18.17
CA LEU A 45 -0.62 4.09 -19.42
C LEU A 45 -1.29 5.25 -20.15
N HIS A 46 -2.62 5.23 -20.24
CA HIS A 46 -3.38 6.32 -20.86
C HIS A 46 -3.17 7.66 -20.16
N ASP A 47 -3.11 7.64 -18.83
CA ASP A 47 -2.99 8.85 -18.01
C ASP A 47 -1.53 9.31 -17.82
N GLY A 48 -0.57 8.60 -18.38
CA GLY A 48 0.85 8.91 -18.24
C GLY A 48 1.39 8.70 -16.82
N LEU A 49 0.78 7.79 -16.05
CA LEU A 49 1.27 7.38 -14.74
C LEU A 49 2.36 6.32 -14.91
N ALA A 50 3.56 6.61 -14.43
CA ALA A 50 4.64 5.62 -14.39
C ALA A 50 4.37 4.60 -13.28
N PHE A 51 4.47 3.32 -13.60
CA PHE A 51 4.25 2.25 -12.63
C PHE A 51 5.10 1.01 -12.92
N ALA A 52 5.34 0.23 -11.88
CA ALA A 52 5.79 -1.15 -11.97
C ALA A 52 4.68 -2.05 -11.43
N ALA A 53 4.20 -2.97 -12.25
CA ALA A 53 3.24 -3.99 -11.83
C ALA A 53 3.99 -5.20 -11.27
N GLN A 54 3.50 -5.78 -10.16
CA GLN A 54 4.05 -6.98 -9.54
C GLN A 54 5.54 -6.85 -9.20
N LYS A 55 5.99 -5.67 -8.78
CA LYS A 55 7.38 -5.44 -8.38
C LYS A 55 7.73 -6.28 -7.16
N MET A 56 8.78 -7.07 -7.28
CA MET A 56 9.23 -7.97 -6.22
C MET A 56 10.20 -7.26 -5.29
N PHE A 57 9.91 -7.28 -3.99
CA PHE A 57 10.80 -6.78 -2.93
C PHE A 57 11.30 -7.97 -2.12
N GLU A 58 12.61 -8.14 -2.05
CA GLU A 58 13.26 -9.21 -1.29
C GLU A 58 13.16 -8.96 0.21
N VAL A 59 12.87 -10.01 0.96
CA VAL A 59 12.83 -10.00 2.44
C VAL A 59 13.95 -10.86 2.97
N PHE A 60 14.83 -10.26 3.77
CA PHE A 60 15.97 -10.92 4.39
C PHE A 60 15.79 -11.02 5.90
N ASP A 61 16.19 -12.16 6.45
CA ASP A 61 16.38 -12.39 7.88
C ASP A 61 17.79 -12.87 8.15
N ASN A 62 18.53 -12.17 9.01
CA ASN A 62 19.94 -12.47 9.30
C ASN A 62 20.81 -12.64 8.03
N GLY A 63 20.56 -11.86 7.00
CA GLY A 63 21.30 -11.93 5.74
C GLY A 63 20.88 -13.07 4.80
N VAL A 64 19.85 -13.85 5.16
CA VAL A 64 19.29 -14.92 4.34
C VAL A 64 17.99 -14.47 3.72
N LEU A 65 17.82 -14.70 2.42
CA LEU A 65 16.57 -14.43 1.72
C LEU A 65 15.49 -15.40 2.22
N VAL A 66 14.42 -14.85 2.84
CA VAL A 66 13.34 -15.66 3.43
C VAL A 66 12.01 -15.51 2.71
N GLY A 67 11.88 -14.53 1.80
CA GLY A 67 10.66 -14.33 1.03
C GLY A 67 10.64 -13.07 0.20
N TYR A 68 9.46 -12.76 -0.31
CA TYR A 68 9.21 -11.59 -1.15
C TYR A 68 7.91 -10.90 -0.76
N TYR A 69 7.87 -9.56 -0.91
CA TYR A 69 6.63 -8.81 -0.98
C TYR A 69 6.40 -8.37 -2.43
N ILE A 70 5.20 -8.63 -2.94
CA ILE A 70 4.86 -8.35 -4.34
C ILE A 70 3.54 -7.57 -4.36
N PRO A 71 3.58 -6.23 -4.20
CA PRO A 71 2.40 -5.41 -4.36
C PRO A 71 1.92 -5.40 -5.81
N ASP A 72 0.62 -5.16 -6.03
CA ASP A 72 0.06 -5.11 -7.37
C ASP A 72 0.69 -4.01 -8.21
N PHE A 73 0.88 -2.82 -7.62
CA PHE A 73 1.56 -1.70 -8.26
C PHE A 73 2.49 -0.94 -7.32
N VAL A 74 3.55 -0.39 -7.90
CA VAL A 74 4.33 0.69 -7.32
C VAL A 74 4.33 1.84 -8.33
N TYR A 75 3.67 2.93 -7.99
CA TYR A 75 3.60 4.13 -8.84
C TYR A 75 4.74 5.08 -8.52
N GLU A 76 5.45 5.52 -9.57
CA GLU A 76 6.56 6.49 -9.51
C GLU A 76 7.60 6.16 -8.43
N GLU A 77 7.75 4.88 -8.08
CA GLU A 77 8.61 4.37 -6.99
C GLU A 77 8.27 4.94 -5.59
N GLU A 78 7.08 5.54 -5.42
CA GLU A 78 6.70 6.27 -4.20
C GLU A 78 5.42 5.74 -3.55
N VAL A 79 4.48 5.21 -4.33
CA VAL A 79 3.17 4.78 -3.82
C VAL A 79 2.90 3.31 -4.13
N ILE A 80 2.79 2.50 -3.08
CA ILE A 80 2.32 1.12 -3.20
C ILE A 80 0.80 1.11 -3.38
N THR A 81 0.29 0.30 -4.28
CA THR A 81 -1.14 0.11 -4.46
C THR A 81 -1.48 -1.37 -4.49
N GLU A 82 -2.43 -1.77 -3.65
CA GLU A 82 -3.04 -3.09 -3.60
C GLU A 82 -4.48 -3.03 -4.09
N ILE A 83 -4.84 -3.95 -4.95
CA ILE A 83 -6.17 -4.09 -5.53
C ILE A 83 -6.91 -5.26 -4.87
N LYS A 84 -8.19 -5.05 -4.59
CA LYS A 84 -9.09 -6.07 -4.09
C LYS A 84 -10.43 -6.02 -4.83
N ALA A 85 -11.13 -7.14 -4.84
CA ALA A 85 -12.41 -7.30 -5.53
C ALA A 85 -13.45 -7.99 -4.63
N PHE A 86 -13.70 -7.41 -3.46
CA PHE A 86 -14.67 -7.92 -2.48
C PHE A 86 -15.94 -7.07 -2.45
N ALA A 87 -17.08 -7.69 -2.20
CA ALA A 87 -18.34 -6.96 -1.95
C ALA A 87 -18.20 -5.99 -0.75
N ALA A 88 -17.45 -6.41 0.28
CA ALA A 88 -17.02 -5.57 1.40
C ALA A 88 -15.54 -5.83 1.67
N LEU A 89 -14.75 -4.79 1.82
CA LEU A 89 -13.30 -4.89 2.00
C LEU A 89 -12.96 -5.36 3.43
N PRO A 90 -12.37 -6.56 3.60
CA PRO A 90 -11.92 -7.00 4.90
C PRO A 90 -10.74 -6.18 5.43
N GLN A 91 -10.80 -5.80 6.71
CA GLN A 91 -9.76 -4.96 7.33
C GLN A 91 -8.36 -5.59 7.36
N ARG A 92 -8.27 -6.91 7.33
CA ARG A 92 -6.97 -7.63 7.33
C ARG A 92 -6.04 -7.19 6.19
N TYR A 93 -6.58 -6.73 5.07
CA TYR A 93 -5.78 -6.28 3.94
C TYR A 93 -5.07 -4.95 4.16
N LEU A 94 -5.53 -4.13 5.12
CA LEU A 94 -4.77 -2.96 5.56
C LEU A 94 -3.41 -3.35 6.15
N GLY A 95 -3.36 -4.44 6.91
CA GLY A 95 -2.13 -4.98 7.47
C GLY A 95 -1.10 -5.38 6.41
N GLN A 96 -1.55 -5.93 5.29
CA GLN A 96 -0.67 -6.26 4.17
C GLN A 96 0.04 -5.01 3.60
N VAL A 97 -0.70 -3.94 3.36
CA VAL A 97 -0.13 -2.69 2.85
C VAL A 97 0.81 -2.04 3.86
N ILE A 98 0.44 -2.03 5.15
CA ILE A 98 1.31 -1.53 6.23
C ILE A 98 2.64 -2.30 6.26
N THR A 99 2.59 -3.62 6.11
CA THR A 99 3.77 -4.48 6.05
C THR A 99 4.69 -4.08 4.90
N TYR A 100 4.14 -3.90 3.71
CA TYR A 100 4.92 -3.47 2.55
C TYR A 100 5.55 -2.09 2.76
N LEU A 101 4.83 -1.14 3.33
CA LEU A 101 5.35 0.19 3.63
C LEU A 101 6.46 0.16 4.67
N ASN A 102 6.30 -0.63 5.74
CA ASN A 102 7.33 -0.78 6.77
C ASN A 102 8.61 -1.42 6.21
N HIS A 103 8.47 -2.36 5.27
CA HIS A 103 9.61 -3.05 4.67
C HIS A 103 10.33 -2.19 3.63
N THR A 104 9.58 -1.53 2.75
CA THR A 104 10.14 -0.74 1.65
C THR A 104 10.62 0.66 2.08
N GLY A 105 10.12 1.17 3.21
CA GLY A 105 10.36 2.54 3.64
C GLY A 105 9.54 3.60 2.91
N LEU A 106 8.63 3.19 2.02
CA LEU A 106 7.72 4.09 1.33
C LEU A 106 6.71 4.70 2.31
N LYS A 107 6.24 5.91 2.02
CA LYS A 107 5.52 6.75 2.98
C LYS A 107 4.01 6.62 2.92
N VAL A 108 3.46 6.10 1.83
CA VAL A 108 2.03 5.94 1.63
C VAL A 108 1.71 4.77 0.70
N GLY A 109 0.62 4.10 0.99
CA GLY A 109 0.03 3.10 0.14
C GLY A 109 -1.45 3.35 -0.08
N LEU A 110 -2.00 2.75 -1.11
CA LEU A 110 -3.41 2.72 -1.40
C LEU A 110 -3.90 1.28 -1.38
N LEU A 111 -5.00 1.06 -0.68
CA LEU A 111 -5.77 -0.17 -0.77
C LEU A 111 -7.07 0.18 -1.49
N ILE A 112 -7.27 -0.40 -2.66
CA ILE A 112 -8.38 -0.07 -3.56
C ILE A 112 -9.24 -1.32 -3.78
N ASN A 113 -10.51 -1.24 -3.40
CA ASN A 113 -11.45 -2.33 -3.59
C ASN A 113 -12.46 -1.99 -4.69
N PHE A 114 -12.42 -2.76 -5.76
CA PHE A 114 -13.29 -2.62 -6.93
C PHE A 114 -14.57 -3.45 -6.84
N GLY A 115 -14.65 -4.40 -5.92
CA GLY A 115 -15.76 -5.35 -5.85
C GLY A 115 -17.03 -4.80 -5.19
N ALA A 116 -16.96 -3.67 -4.52
CA ALA A 116 -18.11 -3.00 -3.94
C ALA A 116 -18.84 -2.14 -4.98
N ARG A 117 -20.12 -1.85 -4.73
CA ARG A 117 -20.94 -1.00 -5.60
C ARG A 117 -20.33 0.39 -5.84
N ARG A 118 -19.68 0.94 -4.81
CA ARG A 118 -18.88 2.16 -4.89
C ARG A 118 -17.42 1.80 -4.70
N LEU A 119 -16.54 2.41 -5.45
CA LEU A 119 -15.10 2.24 -5.24
C LEU A 119 -14.74 2.57 -3.79
N GLN A 120 -14.06 1.65 -3.14
CA GLN A 120 -13.55 1.88 -1.78
C GLN A 120 -12.04 2.08 -1.84
N VAL A 121 -11.58 3.19 -1.27
CA VAL A 121 -10.16 3.52 -1.23
C VAL A 121 -9.76 3.79 0.21
N ARG A 122 -8.65 3.20 0.62
CA ARG A 122 -8.00 3.49 1.89
C ARG A 122 -6.58 3.96 1.64
N ARG A 123 -6.27 5.14 2.15
CA ARG A 123 -4.91 5.65 2.20
C ARG A 123 -4.25 5.09 3.44
N VAL A 124 -3.10 4.45 3.27
CA VAL A 124 -2.42 3.70 4.33
C VAL A 124 -1.03 4.28 4.56
N PHE A 125 -0.65 4.42 5.80
CA PHE A 125 0.65 4.96 6.21
C PHE A 125 1.47 3.92 6.98
N PRO A 126 2.80 3.97 6.92
CA PRO A 126 3.63 3.04 7.67
C PRO A 126 3.49 3.23 9.18
N SER A 127 3.56 2.16 9.93
CA SER A 127 3.45 2.17 11.39
C SER A 127 4.58 2.95 12.09
N ARG A 128 5.70 3.23 11.40
CA ARG A 128 6.80 4.05 11.92
C ARG A 128 6.42 5.49 12.18
N GLN A 129 5.44 6.04 11.48
CA GLN A 129 4.90 7.37 11.81
C GLN A 129 4.18 7.38 13.16
N ALA A 130 3.56 6.27 13.52
CA ALA A 130 2.96 6.07 14.82
C ALA A 130 3.99 5.77 15.92
N ALA A 131 5.24 5.40 15.57
CA ALA A 131 6.30 5.14 16.56
C ALA A 131 6.70 6.38 17.38
N LYS A 132 6.43 7.58 16.87
CA LYS A 132 6.62 8.83 17.62
C LYS A 132 5.56 9.01 18.72
N TYR A 133 4.49 8.22 18.71
CA TYR A 133 3.37 8.33 19.64
C TYR A 133 3.01 6.92 20.14
N PRO A 134 3.69 6.40 21.18
CA PRO A 134 3.52 5.02 21.68
C PRO A 134 2.07 4.65 22.01
N VAL A 135 1.27 5.62 22.44
CA VAL A 135 -0.15 5.44 22.80
C VAL A 135 -1.01 5.05 21.58
N GLN A 136 -0.60 5.40 20.37
CA GLN A 136 -1.36 5.10 19.15
C GLN A 136 -1.14 3.66 18.64
N TYR A 137 -0.18 2.91 19.16
CA TYR A 137 0.04 1.51 18.79
C TYR A 137 -1.15 0.61 19.12
N THR A 138 -1.94 0.95 20.14
CA THR A 138 -3.14 0.21 20.52
C THR A 138 -4.32 0.41 19.57
N TRP A 139 -4.28 1.46 18.77
CA TRP A 139 -5.34 1.82 17.81
C TRP A 139 -5.04 1.43 16.37
N LEU A 140 -3.77 1.20 16.04
CA LEU A 140 -3.37 0.71 14.73
C LEU A 140 -3.48 -0.82 14.73
N PHE A 141 -4.24 -1.35 13.79
CA PHE A 141 -4.24 -2.77 13.52
C PHE A 141 -2.86 -3.17 12.98
N ILE A 142 -1.97 -3.52 13.92
CA ILE A 142 -0.70 -4.15 13.62
C ILE A 142 -0.95 -5.64 13.82
N PRO A 143 -0.85 -6.48 12.77
CA PRO A 143 -0.95 -7.92 12.92
C PRO A 143 0.04 -8.41 13.98
N ASP A 144 -0.35 -9.40 14.79
CA ASP A 144 0.49 -9.89 15.88
C ASP A 144 1.85 -10.42 15.40
N TRP A 145 1.91 -11.01 14.21
CA TRP A 145 3.16 -11.43 13.58
C TRP A 145 4.11 -10.26 13.27
N LEU A 146 3.60 -9.07 12.93
CA LEU A 146 4.42 -7.87 12.70
C LEU A 146 5.03 -7.34 14.01
N ARG A 147 4.36 -7.58 15.15
CA ARG A 147 4.88 -7.22 16.48
C ARG A 147 6.04 -8.13 16.88
N VAL A 148 5.98 -9.39 16.50
CA VAL A 148 7.03 -10.38 16.79
C VAL A 148 8.31 -10.05 16.00
N GLU A 149 8.20 -9.72 14.71
CA GLU A 149 9.36 -9.32 13.90
C GLU A 149 10.08 -8.09 14.46
N ARG A 150 9.36 -7.12 15.03
CA ARG A 150 9.97 -5.96 15.67
C ARG A 150 10.74 -6.27 16.94
N ALA A 151 10.32 -7.27 17.70
CA ALA A 151 11.02 -7.71 18.89
C ALA A 151 12.31 -8.48 18.55
N ALA A 152 12.32 -9.15 17.39
CA ALA A 152 13.45 -9.97 16.92
C ALA A 152 14.52 -9.15 16.16
N HIS A 153 14.15 -8.01 15.56
CA HIS A 153 15.06 -7.19 14.77
C HIS A 153 15.02 -5.72 15.23
N PRO A 154 15.86 -5.33 16.19
CA PRO A 154 16.07 -3.91 16.43
C PRO A 154 16.57 -3.26 15.14
N PRO A 155 16.14 -2.03 14.81
CA PRO A 155 16.58 -1.36 13.60
C PRO A 155 18.11 -1.34 13.58
N SER A 156 18.69 -1.91 12.53
CA SER A 156 20.11 -1.77 12.25
C SER A 156 20.37 -0.28 12.13
N GLY A 157 21.06 0.28 13.12
CA GLY A 157 21.54 1.65 13.08
C GLY A 157 22.33 1.90 11.80
N PRO A 158 22.46 3.16 11.36
CA PRO A 158 23.22 3.48 10.18
C PRO A 158 24.63 2.88 10.33
N ARG A 159 25.01 2.01 9.41
CA ARG A 159 26.38 1.54 9.34
C ARG A 159 27.20 2.79 9.06
N GLY A 160 27.91 3.24 10.09
CA GLY A 160 28.88 4.32 9.93
C GLY A 160 29.82 3.96 8.80
N CYS A 161 29.91 4.82 7.81
CA CYS A 161 31.01 4.80 6.86
C CYS A 161 32.29 5.01 7.68
N ALA A 162 33.11 4.00 7.72
CA ALA A 162 34.50 4.17 8.04
C ALA A 162 35.23 4.67 6.80
#